data_38dfb20c7f00f8309852af68b33d56f9
#
_entry.id   38dfb20c7f00f8309852af68b33d56f9
#
_cell.length_a   1.000
_cell.length_b   1.000
_cell.length_c   1.000
_cell.angle_alpha   90.00
_cell.angle_beta   90.00
_cell.angle_gamma   90.00
#
_symmetry.space_group_name_H-M   'P 1'
#
loop_
_entity.id
_entity.type
_entity.pdbx_description
1 polymer ?
#
loop_
_entity_poly.entity_id
_entity_poly.type
_entity_poly.pdbx_seq_one_letter_code
_entity_poly.pdbx_strand_id
1 'polypeptide(L)'
;MLAGHLQTKNGKYYAVLNCKHHNGTRFPKWLSTGLPVKKGNKRAAEAILDEFRSKYNEFGELVDEVTDSSEPDVELLSSGKKKIRKGISKSSPSSSDTFSGDMLFADYMLSWLSYKETEVDPVTFGGYCESVEKHIYPYFKEKGITLAQLDSLQLKEFYKRERIGDPDYGIPGKKGTTVVRYHANIHAALESAIADGLIGHNAAHKQRPATEKYIGSFYMPEEALECMRLAEGTKLELAVYFGLFYGLRRSEIVGLKWQNFDFDRNTFTIAHTVTTYRKRGKGKIMAYAKDKTKNKSSMRTLPLVPLFREKLLDLKEKQKFERSLFKKSYNPDYIGYVYVDELGNLIHPNYISTEFPKFLRRNGLRQIRFHDTRHSCASLLLRNGVSMKDIQVWLGHSDYGTTANLYAHLDLEDSMLHSATRLSSGLFGSTPTDVEDGSKEDYDK
;
A
#
# COMPACT_ATOMS: atom_id res chain seq x y z
N MET A 1 -1.35 42.21 -9.10
CA MET A 1 -1.64 40.96 -9.84
C MET A 1 -0.43 40.04 -9.79
N LEU A 2 -0.62 38.77 -9.54
CA LEU A 2 0.45 37.79 -9.52
C LEU A 2 1.07 37.65 -10.92
N ALA A 3 2.40 37.70 -11.02
CA ALA A 3 3.10 37.55 -12.31
C ALA A 3 3.02 36.10 -12.80
N GLY A 4 2.78 35.91 -14.09
CA GLY A 4 2.72 34.58 -14.71
C GLY A 4 2.80 34.66 -16.23
N HIS A 5 2.93 33.52 -16.89
CA HIS A 5 2.98 33.43 -18.34
C HIS A 5 2.41 32.09 -18.82
N LEU A 6 2.07 31.99 -20.11
CA LEU A 6 1.72 30.73 -20.72
C LEU A 6 2.94 29.94 -21.14
N GLN A 7 2.91 28.64 -20.89
CA GLN A 7 3.91 27.68 -21.39
C GLN A 7 3.22 26.48 -22.03
N THR A 8 3.89 25.87 -23.00
CA THR A 8 3.36 24.68 -23.67
C THR A 8 4.12 23.43 -23.21
N LYS A 9 3.38 22.39 -22.85
CA LYS A 9 3.94 21.09 -22.46
C LYS A 9 3.02 19.96 -22.90
N ASN A 10 3.57 18.93 -23.54
CA ASN A 10 2.82 17.78 -24.04
C ASN A 10 1.62 18.17 -24.93
N GLY A 11 1.78 19.15 -25.83
CA GLY A 11 0.74 19.60 -26.75
C GLY A 11 -0.41 20.39 -26.12
N LYS A 12 -0.27 20.84 -24.86
CA LYS A 12 -1.29 21.64 -24.14
C LYS A 12 -0.69 22.96 -23.60
N TYR A 13 -1.56 23.97 -23.42
CA TYR A 13 -1.21 25.20 -22.72
C TYR A 13 -1.29 25.02 -21.21
N TYR A 14 -0.31 25.63 -20.51
CA TYR A 14 -0.27 25.74 -19.05
C TYR A 14 -0.07 27.19 -18.65
N ALA A 15 -0.79 27.62 -17.63
CA ALA A 15 -0.52 28.87 -16.95
C ALA A 15 0.57 28.62 -15.89
N VAL A 16 1.65 29.39 -15.93
CA VAL A 16 2.75 29.31 -14.97
C VAL A 16 2.74 30.61 -14.15
N LEU A 17 2.37 30.50 -12.86
CA LEU A 17 2.36 31.62 -11.92
C LEU A 17 3.68 31.66 -11.14
N ASN A 18 4.25 32.86 -10.98
CA ASN A 18 5.49 33.10 -10.23
C ASN A 18 5.15 33.35 -8.75
N CYS A 19 5.15 32.29 -7.94
CA CYS A 19 4.83 32.35 -6.51
C CYS A 19 6.11 32.44 -5.66
N LYS A 20 5.95 32.81 -4.38
CA LYS A 20 7.00 32.86 -3.37
C LYS A 20 6.67 31.94 -2.20
N HIS A 21 7.66 31.31 -1.62
CA HIS A 21 7.54 30.67 -0.30
C HIS A 21 7.60 31.73 0.80
N HIS A 22 7.14 31.44 2.00
CA HIS A 22 7.23 32.34 3.17
C HIS A 22 8.68 32.71 3.55
N ASN A 23 9.67 31.94 3.10
CA ASN A 23 11.10 32.23 3.24
C ASN A 23 11.66 33.14 2.13
N GLY A 24 10.82 33.69 1.25
CA GLY A 24 11.19 34.61 0.17
C GLY A 24 11.71 33.94 -1.11
N THR A 25 11.94 32.63 -1.14
CA THR A 25 12.38 31.94 -2.38
C THR A 25 11.24 31.81 -3.39
N ARG A 26 11.52 32.02 -4.67
CA ARG A 26 10.52 31.95 -5.73
C ARG A 26 10.35 30.53 -6.27
N PHE A 27 9.11 30.16 -6.62
CA PHE A 27 8.81 28.90 -7.29
C PHE A 27 7.71 29.06 -8.35
N PRO A 28 7.76 28.34 -9.48
CA PRO A 28 6.71 28.38 -10.49
C PRO A 28 5.56 27.42 -10.11
N LYS A 29 4.33 27.93 -10.09
CA LYS A 29 3.13 27.11 -9.95
C LYS A 29 2.50 26.87 -11.33
N TRP A 30 2.46 25.59 -11.74
CA TRP A 30 1.93 25.18 -13.04
C TRP A 30 0.47 24.75 -12.91
N LEU A 31 -0.40 25.40 -13.69
CA LEU A 31 -1.82 25.13 -13.72
C LEU A 31 -2.23 24.75 -15.15
N SER A 32 -2.96 23.64 -15.31
CA SER A 32 -3.42 23.22 -16.64
C SER A 32 -4.58 24.10 -17.10
N THR A 33 -4.50 24.63 -18.31
CA THR A 33 -5.63 25.34 -18.92
C THR A 33 -6.65 24.39 -19.57
N GLY A 34 -6.33 23.08 -19.67
CA GLY A 34 -7.14 22.10 -20.39
C GLY A 34 -7.09 22.21 -21.91
N LEU A 35 -6.55 23.32 -22.46
CA LEU A 35 -6.60 23.61 -23.89
C LEU A 35 -5.41 23.02 -24.66
N PRO A 36 -5.64 22.33 -25.79
CA PRO A 36 -4.56 21.88 -26.69
C PRO A 36 -3.95 23.06 -27.46
N VAL A 37 -2.67 22.91 -27.82
CA VAL A 37 -1.95 23.89 -28.66
C VAL A 37 -2.50 23.80 -30.10
N LYS A 38 -3.52 24.62 -30.40
CA LYS A 38 -4.14 24.75 -31.73
C LYS A 38 -4.34 26.21 -32.06
N LYS A 39 -4.38 26.57 -33.39
CA LYS A 39 -4.67 27.93 -33.87
C LYS A 39 -6.01 28.40 -33.29
N GLY A 40 -6.01 29.51 -32.57
CA GLY A 40 -7.20 30.07 -31.89
C GLY A 40 -7.26 29.84 -30.37
N ASN A 41 -6.67 28.78 -29.83
CA ASN A 41 -6.76 28.47 -28.40
C ASN A 41 -5.83 29.30 -27.51
N LYS A 42 -4.85 30.00 -28.08
CA LYS A 42 -3.88 30.83 -27.33
C LYS A 42 -4.58 31.94 -26.55
N ARG A 43 -5.53 32.65 -27.19
CA ARG A 43 -6.27 33.75 -26.57
C ARG A 43 -7.18 33.28 -25.44
N ALA A 44 -7.81 32.07 -25.59
CA ALA A 44 -8.59 31.46 -24.54
C ALA A 44 -7.69 31.00 -23.37
N ALA A 45 -6.49 30.48 -23.65
CA ALA A 45 -5.54 30.11 -22.61
C ALA A 45 -4.98 31.33 -21.85
N GLU A 46 -4.83 32.50 -22.53
CA GLU A 46 -4.47 33.78 -21.90
C GLU A 46 -5.57 34.26 -20.94
N ALA A 47 -6.84 34.15 -21.32
CA ALA A 47 -7.95 34.50 -20.45
C ALA A 47 -8.00 33.62 -19.17
N ILE A 48 -7.74 32.32 -19.32
CA ILE A 48 -7.61 31.39 -18.16
C ILE A 48 -6.39 31.72 -17.29
N LEU A 49 -5.28 32.15 -17.87
CA LEU A 49 -4.13 32.63 -17.11
C LEU A 49 -4.48 33.85 -16.26
N ASP A 50 -5.23 34.82 -16.82
CA ASP A 50 -5.66 36.01 -16.10
C ASP A 50 -6.65 35.68 -14.98
N GLU A 51 -7.55 34.71 -15.19
CA GLU A 51 -8.42 34.17 -14.16
C GLU A 51 -7.62 33.52 -13.02
N PHE A 52 -6.60 32.74 -13.33
CA PHE A 52 -5.74 32.15 -12.29
C PHE A 52 -4.93 33.22 -11.53
N ARG A 53 -4.49 34.30 -12.20
CA ARG A 53 -3.80 35.42 -11.54
C ARG A 53 -4.68 36.15 -10.51
N SER A 54 -5.98 36.18 -10.70
CA SER A 54 -6.92 36.76 -9.73
C SER A 54 -7.29 35.80 -8.60
N LYS A 55 -7.29 34.49 -8.87
CA LYS A 55 -7.68 33.44 -7.89
C LYS A 55 -6.55 33.03 -6.94
N TYR A 56 -5.31 33.38 -7.19
CA TYR A 56 -4.17 32.96 -6.36
C TYR A 56 -3.42 34.17 -5.79
N ASN A 57 -3.00 34.06 -4.51
CA ASN A 57 -2.12 35.03 -3.84
C ASN A 57 -0.64 34.82 -4.22
N GLU A 58 0.25 35.66 -3.73
CA GLU A 58 1.69 35.56 -4.01
C GLU A 58 2.35 34.29 -3.46
N PHE A 59 1.73 33.59 -2.51
CA PHE A 59 2.17 32.31 -1.97
C PHE A 59 1.62 31.12 -2.76
N GLY A 60 0.81 31.37 -3.79
CA GLY A 60 0.20 30.35 -4.62
C GLY A 60 -0.98 29.62 -3.95
N GLU A 61 -1.64 30.26 -2.99
CA GLU A 61 -2.85 29.79 -2.32
C GLU A 61 -4.07 30.45 -2.98
N LEU A 62 -5.23 29.78 -2.96
CA LEU A 62 -6.49 30.34 -3.44
C LEU A 62 -6.91 31.48 -2.51
N VAL A 63 -7.28 32.62 -3.10
CA VAL A 63 -7.89 33.73 -2.38
C VAL A 63 -9.39 33.42 -2.34
N ASP A 64 -9.91 33.12 -1.13
CA ASP A 64 -11.35 33.05 -0.91
C ASP A 64 -11.98 34.41 -1.12
N GLU A 65 -13.12 34.50 -1.81
CA GLU A 65 -13.89 35.72 -1.94
C GLU A 65 -14.39 36.15 -0.53
N VAL A 66 -13.68 37.09 0.08
CA VAL A 66 -14.11 37.74 1.33
C VAL A 66 -15.17 38.75 0.98
N THR A 67 -16.41 38.48 1.37
CA THR A 67 -17.43 39.51 1.50
C THR A 67 -17.07 40.46 2.65
N ASP A 68 -16.99 41.71 2.29
CA ASP A 68 -16.60 42.89 3.06
C ASP A 68 -17.37 43.04 4.39
N SER A 69 -16.68 43.17 5.51
CA SER A 69 -17.01 44.15 6.57
C SER A 69 -15.98 44.21 7.69
N SER A 70 -15.32 45.38 7.78
CA SER A 70 -14.79 46.08 8.96
C SER A 70 -13.62 45.52 9.76
N GLU A 71 -12.52 46.27 9.69
CA GLU A 71 -11.35 46.39 10.57
C GLU A 71 -11.72 46.84 12.01
N PRO A 72 -10.75 47.07 12.95
CA PRO A 72 -9.40 46.55 13.16
C PRO A 72 -9.13 46.16 14.63
N ASP A 73 -8.01 45.60 14.97
CA ASP A 73 -7.01 46.19 15.87
C ASP A 73 -5.80 45.28 16.11
N VAL A 74 -4.65 45.91 15.93
CA VAL A 74 -3.31 45.37 16.19
C VAL A 74 -2.94 45.62 17.65
N GLU A 75 -2.49 44.60 18.36
CA GLU A 75 -1.54 44.80 19.45
C GLU A 75 -0.51 43.68 19.57
N LEU A 76 0.72 44.08 19.33
CA LEU A 76 1.94 43.33 19.65
C LEU A 76 2.15 43.38 21.16
N LEU A 77 2.45 42.24 21.80
CA LEU A 77 3.36 42.23 22.95
C LEU A 77 4.04 40.86 23.16
N SER A 78 5.31 41.01 23.35
CA SER A 78 6.44 40.10 23.57
C SER A 78 6.32 39.07 24.69
N SER A 79 7.05 37.94 24.47
CA SER A 79 7.83 37.13 25.42
C SER A 79 7.19 36.64 26.71
N GLY A 80 7.28 35.32 26.92
CA GLY A 80 7.20 34.75 28.28
C GLY A 80 6.82 33.29 28.37
N LYS A 81 7.80 32.42 28.60
CA LYS A 81 7.63 31.03 29.02
C LYS A 81 6.69 30.93 30.23
N LYS A 82 5.69 30.02 30.21
CA LYS A 82 5.23 29.33 31.44
C LYS A 82 4.37 28.07 31.15
N LYS A 83 4.84 26.99 31.74
CA LYS A 83 4.20 25.80 32.34
C LYS A 83 2.73 25.47 32.04
N ILE A 84 2.59 24.22 31.59
CA ILE A 84 1.38 23.41 31.46
C ILE A 84 0.66 23.30 32.84
N ARG A 85 -0.61 23.62 32.85
CA ARG A 85 -1.59 23.09 33.83
C ARG A 85 -2.79 22.56 33.07
N LYS A 86 -3.14 21.28 33.38
CA LYS A 86 -4.36 20.59 32.91
C LYS A 86 -5.60 21.37 33.31
N GLY A 87 -6.47 21.60 32.37
CA GLY A 87 -7.85 22.02 32.60
C GLY A 87 -8.64 21.67 31.37
N ILE A 88 -9.44 20.59 31.45
CA ILE A 88 -10.38 20.18 30.41
C ILE A 88 -11.53 21.19 30.46
N SER A 89 -11.64 22.03 29.42
CA SER A 89 -12.91 22.66 29.08
C SER A 89 -13.17 22.40 27.61
N LYS A 90 -14.25 21.65 27.35
CA LYS A 90 -14.85 21.49 26.05
C LYS A 90 -15.29 22.88 25.56
N SER A 91 -14.63 23.39 24.52
CA SER A 91 -15.18 24.43 23.67
C SER A 91 -15.34 23.83 22.29
N SER A 92 -16.58 23.54 21.93
CA SER A 92 -17.05 23.22 20.60
C SER A 92 -16.71 24.37 19.64
N PRO A 93 -16.23 24.10 18.41
CA PRO A 93 -16.23 25.09 17.35
C PRO A 93 -17.68 25.27 16.88
N SER A 94 -18.18 26.48 17.08
CA SER A 94 -19.45 26.94 16.51
C SER A 94 -19.27 27.24 15.03
N SER A 95 -19.61 26.31 14.18
CA SER A 95 -20.17 26.57 12.86
C SER A 95 -21.23 25.49 12.65
N SER A 96 -22.47 25.90 12.80
CA SER A 96 -23.67 25.06 12.64
C SER A 96 -23.95 24.78 11.17
N ASP A 97 -23.17 23.89 10.56
CA ASP A 97 -23.74 23.03 9.55
C ASP A 97 -24.37 21.85 10.30
N THR A 98 -25.63 22.03 10.69
CA THR A 98 -26.45 20.95 11.23
C THR A 98 -26.57 19.89 10.16
N PHE A 99 -25.78 18.83 10.27
CA PHE A 99 -25.97 17.62 9.46
C PHE A 99 -27.40 17.14 9.72
N SER A 100 -28.19 17.07 8.66
CA SER A 100 -29.56 16.54 8.67
C SER A 100 -29.57 15.28 7.81
N GLY A 101 -30.47 14.35 8.10
CA GLY A 101 -30.75 13.21 7.21
C GLY A 101 -31.11 13.60 5.78
N ASP A 102 -31.46 14.88 5.56
CA ASP A 102 -31.79 15.44 4.23
C ASP A 102 -30.55 15.78 3.39
N MET A 103 -29.34 15.78 3.99
CA MET A 103 -28.12 15.98 3.20
C MET A 103 -27.89 14.83 2.22
N LEU A 104 -27.26 15.11 1.08
CA LEU A 104 -26.91 14.07 0.11
C LEU A 104 -25.95 13.04 0.74
N PHE A 105 -26.26 11.76 0.52
CA PHE A 105 -25.38 10.66 1.00
C PHE A 105 -23.95 10.80 0.46
N ALA A 106 -23.78 11.24 -0.79
CA ALA A 106 -22.49 11.53 -1.38
C ALA A 106 -21.69 12.56 -0.56
N ASP A 107 -22.31 13.67 -0.19
CA ASP A 107 -21.65 14.74 0.56
C ASP A 107 -21.34 14.29 2.00
N TYR A 108 -22.22 13.48 2.61
CA TYR A 108 -21.94 12.84 3.88
C TYR A 108 -20.69 11.94 3.84
N MET A 109 -20.55 11.16 2.75
CA MET A 109 -19.36 10.30 2.57
C MET A 109 -18.05 11.10 2.51
N LEU A 110 -18.06 12.31 1.93
CA LEU A 110 -16.87 13.20 1.94
C LEU A 110 -16.60 13.76 3.33
N SER A 111 -17.66 14.15 4.06
CA SER A 111 -17.53 14.62 5.45
C SER A 111 -17.00 13.52 6.35
N TRP A 112 -17.56 12.31 6.28
CA TRP A 112 -17.05 11.14 6.99
C TRP A 112 -15.58 10.86 6.66
N LEU A 113 -15.20 10.96 5.39
CA LEU A 113 -13.82 10.76 4.96
C LEU A 113 -12.87 11.77 5.60
N SER A 114 -13.27 13.03 5.76
CA SER A 114 -12.42 14.04 6.40
C SER A 114 -12.17 13.76 7.90
N TYR A 115 -13.15 13.21 8.62
CA TYR A 115 -12.93 12.75 10.00
C TYR A 115 -11.95 11.58 10.07
N LYS A 116 -12.04 10.64 9.10
CA LYS A 116 -11.15 9.48 9.06
C LYS A 116 -9.68 9.81 8.79
N GLU A 117 -9.37 10.99 8.26
CA GLU A 117 -7.99 11.42 8.00
C GLU A 117 -7.13 11.43 9.28
N THR A 118 -7.73 11.77 10.42
CA THR A 118 -7.02 11.83 11.71
C THR A 118 -7.10 10.54 12.53
N GLU A 119 -8.01 9.63 12.18
CA GLU A 119 -8.27 8.42 12.96
C GLU A 119 -7.49 7.19 12.46
N VAL A 120 -7.19 7.14 11.17
CA VAL A 120 -6.57 5.95 10.56
C VAL A 120 -5.19 6.23 10.02
N ASP A 121 -4.41 5.15 9.83
CA ASP A 121 -3.09 5.21 9.21
C ASP A 121 -3.16 5.78 7.78
N PRO A 122 -2.19 6.62 7.34
CA PRO A 122 -2.19 7.25 6.01
C PRO A 122 -2.37 6.29 4.84
N VAL A 123 -1.90 5.05 4.96
CA VAL A 123 -2.07 4.01 3.93
C VAL A 123 -3.52 3.56 3.83
N THR A 124 -4.16 3.34 4.98
CA THR A 124 -5.59 3.01 5.08
C THR A 124 -6.45 4.15 4.58
N PHE A 125 -6.13 5.38 5.00
CA PHE A 125 -6.81 6.59 4.54
C PHE A 125 -6.75 6.75 3.02
N GLY A 126 -5.56 6.55 2.41
CA GLY A 126 -5.42 6.57 0.95
C GLY A 126 -6.31 5.56 0.23
N GLY A 127 -6.55 4.40 0.84
CA GLY A 127 -7.51 3.39 0.35
C GLY A 127 -8.97 3.84 0.47
N TYR A 128 -9.31 4.56 1.54
CA TYR A 128 -10.64 5.16 1.71
C TYR A 128 -10.89 6.27 0.68
N CYS A 129 -9.92 7.18 0.49
CA CYS A 129 -10.00 8.21 -0.55
C CYS A 129 -10.24 7.63 -1.95
N GLU A 130 -9.48 6.58 -2.31
CA GLU A 130 -9.66 5.90 -3.60
C GLU A 130 -11.08 5.36 -3.78
N SER A 131 -11.63 4.72 -2.74
CA SER A 131 -12.97 4.13 -2.77
C SER A 131 -14.06 5.20 -2.79
N VAL A 132 -13.97 6.19 -1.91
CA VAL A 132 -15.00 7.22 -1.75
C VAL A 132 -14.98 8.20 -2.90
N GLU A 133 -13.84 8.84 -3.18
CA GLU A 133 -13.77 9.95 -4.13
C GLU A 133 -13.93 9.52 -5.60
N LYS A 134 -13.50 8.28 -5.94
CA LYS A 134 -13.52 7.83 -7.34
C LYS A 134 -14.70 6.94 -7.71
N HIS A 135 -15.35 6.33 -6.73
CA HIS A 135 -16.39 5.35 -6.98
C HIS A 135 -17.71 5.68 -6.28
N ILE A 136 -17.68 5.85 -4.94
CA ILE A 136 -18.91 6.03 -4.17
C ILE A 136 -19.49 7.43 -4.41
N TYR A 137 -18.69 8.47 -4.21
CA TYR A 137 -19.13 9.86 -4.34
C TYR A 137 -19.72 10.18 -5.72
N PRO A 138 -19.04 9.91 -6.86
CA PRO A 138 -19.57 10.27 -8.17
C PRO A 138 -20.90 9.60 -8.46
N TYR A 139 -21.05 8.32 -8.12
CA TYR A 139 -22.27 7.57 -8.37
C TYR A 139 -23.46 8.13 -7.58
N PHE A 140 -23.31 8.29 -6.26
CA PHE A 140 -24.41 8.76 -5.42
C PHE A 140 -24.68 10.26 -5.58
N LYS A 141 -23.68 11.05 -5.97
CA LYS A 141 -23.87 12.47 -6.32
C LYS A 141 -24.77 12.64 -7.55
N GLU A 142 -24.53 11.81 -8.58
CA GLU A 142 -25.37 11.77 -9.78
C GLU A 142 -26.81 11.35 -9.47
N LYS A 143 -26.99 10.39 -8.56
CA LYS A 143 -28.32 9.90 -8.18
C LYS A 143 -29.09 10.88 -7.29
N GLY A 144 -28.45 11.82 -6.64
CA GLY A 144 -29.13 12.83 -5.80
C GLY A 144 -29.82 12.26 -4.56
N ILE A 145 -29.42 11.07 -4.08
CA ILE A 145 -30.04 10.36 -2.95
C ILE A 145 -29.60 10.99 -1.65
N THR A 146 -30.54 11.32 -0.76
CA THR A 146 -30.25 11.82 0.58
C THR A 146 -29.85 10.66 1.52
N LEU A 147 -29.20 11.00 2.64
CA LEU A 147 -28.78 10.04 3.65
C LEU A 147 -29.99 9.27 4.23
N ALA A 148 -31.12 9.96 4.45
CA ALA A 148 -32.34 9.35 4.96
C ALA A 148 -33.08 8.48 3.92
N GLN A 149 -32.90 8.77 2.62
CA GLN A 149 -33.54 8.02 1.53
C GLN A 149 -32.76 6.80 1.09
N LEU A 150 -31.51 6.67 1.55
CA LEU A 150 -30.65 5.56 1.13
C LEU A 150 -31.19 4.23 1.64
N ASP A 151 -31.47 3.32 0.71
CA ASP A 151 -31.96 1.98 1.00
C ASP A 151 -31.03 0.86 0.50
N SER A 152 -31.37 -0.36 0.87
CA SER A 152 -30.58 -1.55 0.50
C SER A 152 -30.63 -1.87 -1.00
N LEU A 153 -31.69 -1.49 -1.70
CA LEU A 153 -31.83 -1.74 -3.14
C LEU A 153 -30.89 -0.85 -3.94
N GLN A 154 -30.82 0.43 -3.60
CA GLN A 154 -29.89 1.40 -4.21
C GLN A 154 -28.42 1.00 -3.99
N LEU A 155 -28.08 0.44 -2.82
CA LEU A 155 -26.76 -0.11 -2.56
C LEU A 155 -26.46 -1.35 -3.43
N LYS A 156 -27.43 -2.25 -3.60
CA LYS A 156 -27.29 -3.40 -4.49
C LYS A 156 -27.09 -3.00 -5.95
N GLU A 157 -27.80 -1.96 -6.42
CA GLU A 157 -27.60 -1.41 -7.76
C GLU A 157 -26.18 -0.86 -7.93
N PHE A 158 -25.67 -0.08 -6.97
CA PHE A 158 -24.30 0.39 -6.96
C PHE A 158 -23.30 -0.76 -7.03
N TYR A 159 -23.45 -1.78 -6.17
CA TYR A 159 -22.54 -2.93 -6.17
C TYR A 159 -22.61 -3.72 -7.48
N LYS A 160 -23.80 -3.87 -8.06
CA LYS A 160 -23.98 -4.53 -9.36
C LYS A 160 -23.28 -3.75 -10.47
N ARG A 161 -23.44 -2.42 -10.53
CA ARG A 161 -22.75 -1.55 -11.49
C ARG A 161 -21.23 -1.68 -11.37
N GLU A 162 -20.70 -1.57 -10.16
CA GLU A 162 -19.25 -1.70 -9.94
C GLU A 162 -18.71 -3.09 -10.31
N ARG A 163 -19.52 -4.14 -10.16
CA ARG A 163 -19.15 -5.52 -10.55
C ARG A 163 -19.14 -5.71 -12.07
N ILE A 164 -20.11 -5.18 -12.77
CA ILE A 164 -20.24 -5.34 -14.22
C ILE A 164 -19.33 -4.37 -14.96
N GLY A 165 -19.12 -3.17 -14.43
CA GLY A 165 -18.49 -2.05 -15.12
C GLY A 165 -19.47 -1.35 -16.03
N ASP A 166 -18.92 -0.62 -16.99
CA ASP A 166 -19.69 0.09 -18.02
C ASP A 166 -19.17 -0.32 -19.40
N PRO A 167 -19.80 -1.31 -20.04
CA PRO A 167 -19.37 -1.81 -21.36
C PRO A 167 -19.45 -0.74 -22.45
N ASP A 168 -20.41 0.18 -22.37
CA ASP A 168 -20.63 1.22 -23.39
C ASP A 168 -19.50 2.24 -23.40
N TYR A 169 -18.86 2.47 -22.23
CA TYR A 169 -17.69 3.33 -22.07
C TYR A 169 -16.38 2.54 -21.94
N GLY A 170 -16.38 1.23 -22.16
CA GLY A 170 -15.18 0.38 -22.06
C GLY A 170 -14.60 0.31 -20.65
N ILE A 171 -15.38 0.56 -19.60
CA ILE A 171 -14.94 0.52 -18.20
C ILE A 171 -15.13 -0.90 -17.65
N PRO A 172 -14.03 -1.62 -17.34
CA PRO A 172 -14.14 -2.99 -16.86
C PRO A 172 -14.72 -3.05 -15.44
N GLY A 173 -15.50 -4.09 -15.17
CA GLY A 173 -16.03 -4.38 -13.84
C GLY A 173 -14.94 -4.65 -12.80
N LYS A 174 -15.27 -4.42 -11.55
CA LYS A 174 -14.38 -4.63 -10.40
C LYS A 174 -14.51 -6.04 -9.84
N LYS A 175 -13.41 -6.57 -9.30
CA LYS A 175 -13.44 -7.84 -8.52
C LYS A 175 -14.32 -7.69 -7.28
N GLY A 176 -14.97 -8.77 -6.85
CA GLY A 176 -15.81 -8.79 -5.65
C GLY A 176 -15.11 -8.27 -4.41
N THR A 177 -13.83 -8.61 -4.21
CA THR A 177 -13.02 -8.10 -3.12
C THR A 177 -12.86 -6.57 -3.12
N THR A 178 -12.89 -5.92 -4.29
CA THR A 178 -12.86 -4.47 -4.41
C THR A 178 -14.21 -3.87 -4.00
N VAL A 179 -15.31 -4.45 -4.47
CA VAL A 179 -16.67 -4.00 -4.11
C VAL A 179 -16.96 -4.20 -2.62
N VAL A 180 -16.45 -5.26 -2.02
CA VAL A 180 -16.51 -5.46 -0.54
C VAL A 180 -15.79 -4.33 0.21
N ARG A 181 -14.71 -3.76 -0.32
CA ARG A 181 -14.08 -2.58 0.31
C ARG A 181 -14.98 -1.33 0.22
N TYR A 182 -15.68 -1.13 -0.90
CA TYR A 182 -16.65 -0.05 -1.02
C TYR A 182 -17.78 -0.22 0.00
N HIS A 183 -18.32 -1.44 0.08
CA HIS A 183 -19.34 -1.79 1.08
C HIS A 183 -18.83 -1.52 2.52
N ALA A 184 -17.60 -1.89 2.86
CA ALA A 184 -17.05 -1.66 4.20
C ALA A 184 -16.96 -0.16 4.55
N ASN A 185 -16.58 0.70 3.58
CA ASN A 185 -16.55 2.15 3.79
C ASN A 185 -17.97 2.72 3.95
N ILE A 186 -18.93 2.30 3.11
CA ILE A 186 -20.32 2.70 3.21
C ILE A 186 -20.91 2.26 4.56
N HIS A 187 -20.72 0.99 4.92
CA HIS A 187 -21.21 0.45 6.18
C HIS A 187 -20.66 1.24 7.40
N ALA A 188 -19.35 1.49 7.43
CA ALA A 188 -18.73 2.24 8.51
C ALA A 188 -19.20 3.70 8.58
N ALA A 189 -19.45 4.35 7.43
CA ALA A 189 -20.01 5.69 7.37
C ALA A 189 -21.44 5.73 7.89
N LEU A 190 -22.29 4.78 7.52
CA LEU A 190 -23.66 4.69 8.00
C LEU A 190 -23.76 4.34 9.48
N GLU A 191 -22.84 3.53 10.03
CA GLU A 191 -22.75 3.34 11.49
C GLU A 191 -22.41 4.64 12.21
N SER A 192 -21.47 5.45 11.65
CA SER A 192 -21.21 6.78 12.20
C SER A 192 -22.45 7.69 12.15
N ALA A 193 -23.20 7.66 11.04
CA ALA A 193 -24.44 8.43 10.88
C ALA A 193 -25.54 8.05 11.91
N ILE A 194 -25.62 6.76 12.27
CA ILE A 194 -26.52 6.31 13.36
C ILE A 194 -26.04 6.85 14.70
N ALA A 195 -24.74 6.75 15.00
CA ALA A 195 -24.17 7.25 16.24
C ALA A 195 -24.36 8.76 16.40
N ASP A 196 -24.35 9.50 15.29
CA ASP A 196 -24.58 10.95 15.24
C ASP A 196 -26.09 11.31 15.23
N GLY A 197 -26.99 10.32 15.24
CA GLY A 197 -28.45 10.53 15.25
C GLY A 197 -29.04 11.01 13.92
N LEU A 198 -28.33 10.90 12.81
CA LEU A 198 -28.77 11.39 11.49
C LEU A 198 -29.73 10.43 10.81
N ILE A 199 -29.60 9.13 11.07
CA ILE A 199 -30.44 8.05 10.53
C ILE A 199 -30.74 7.00 11.59
N GLY A 200 -31.86 6.29 11.44
CA GLY A 200 -32.28 5.27 12.40
C GLY A 200 -31.77 3.85 12.11
N HIS A 201 -31.26 3.58 10.92
CA HIS A 201 -30.81 2.25 10.53
C HIS A 201 -29.71 2.30 9.46
N ASN A 202 -28.91 1.24 9.38
CA ASN A 202 -27.86 1.09 8.39
C ASN A 202 -28.35 0.30 7.18
N ALA A 203 -28.57 0.96 6.05
CA ALA A 203 -29.01 0.34 4.81
C ALA A 203 -28.02 -0.70 4.25
N ALA A 204 -26.75 -0.64 4.64
CA ALA A 204 -25.74 -1.60 4.23
C ALA A 204 -25.73 -2.88 5.11
N HIS A 205 -26.50 -2.93 6.19
CA HIS A 205 -26.54 -4.08 7.07
C HIS A 205 -27.00 -5.34 6.32
N LYS A 206 -26.27 -6.46 6.45
CA LYS A 206 -26.51 -7.74 5.72
C LYS A 206 -26.46 -7.64 4.18
N GLN A 207 -25.90 -6.57 3.61
CA GLN A 207 -25.81 -6.37 2.14
C GLN A 207 -24.38 -6.60 1.60
N ARG A 208 -23.54 -7.35 2.32
CA ARG A 208 -22.15 -7.60 1.90
C ARG A 208 -22.11 -8.31 0.54
N PRO A 209 -21.42 -7.74 -0.47
CA PRO A 209 -21.27 -8.36 -1.78
C PRO A 209 -20.51 -9.70 -1.71
N ALA A 210 -20.82 -10.62 -2.62
CA ALA A 210 -20.10 -11.87 -2.75
C ALA A 210 -18.67 -11.63 -3.30
N THR A 211 -17.75 -12.49 -2.89
CA THR A 211 -16.37 -12.51 -3.36
C THR A 211 -16.00 -13.85 -3.96
N GLU A 212 -15.16 -13.84 -4.97
CA GLU A 212 -14.52 -15.06 -5.46
C GLU A 212 -13.50 -15.55 -4.45
N LYS A 213 -13.48 -16.86 -4.22
CA LYS A 213 -12.43 -17.49 -3.41
C LYS A 213 -11.13 -17.43 -4.21
N TYR A 214 -10.11 -16.78 -3.65
CA TYR A 214 -8.78 -16.79 -4.25
C TYR A 214 -8.07 -18.08 -3.85
N ILE A 215 -7.63 -18.86 -4.84
CA ILE A 215 -6.75 -20.00 -4.66
C ILE A 215 -5.32 -19.51 -4.87
N GLY A 216 -4.51 -19.49 -3.82
CA GLY A 216 -3.11 -19.08 -3.87
C GLY A 216 -2.31 -20.06 -4.74
N SER A 217 -1.40 -19.53 -5.54
CA SER A 217 -0.39 -20.32 -6.23
C SER A 217 0.90 -20.31 -5.43
N PHE A 218 1.64 -21.40 -5.41
CA PHE A 218 2.94 -21.48 -4.73
C PHE A 218 3.91 -22.28 -5.60
N TYR A 219 5.20 -22.01 -5.44
CA TYR A 219 6.28 -22.73 -6.10
C TYR A 219 6.65 -23.99 -5.33
N MET A 220 6.94 -25.04 -6.07
CA MET A 220 7.60 -26.24 -5.57
C MET A 220 9.09 -25.95 -5.33
N PRO A 221 9.84 -26.83 -4.60
CA PRO A 221 11.25 -26.60 -4.29
C PRO A 221 12.09 -26.25 -5.53
N GLU A 222 11.93 -26.98 -6.62
CA GLU A 222 12.69 -26.85 -7.88
C GLU A 222 12.39 -25.50 -8.55
N GLU A 223 11.11 -25.11 -8.61
CA GLU A 223 10.70 -23.81 -9.14
C GLU A 223 11.23 -22.65 -8.30
N ALA A 224 11.23 -22.81 -6.97
CA ALA A 224 11.75 -21.79 -6.05
C ALA A 224 13.26 -21.62 -6.22
N LEU A 225 14.02 -22.70 -6.28
CA LEU A 225 15.46 -22.71 -6.51
C LEU A 225 15.82 -22.06 -7.85
N GLU A 226 15.12 -22.46 -8.92
CA GLU A 226 15.36 -21.89 -10.26
C GLU A 226 15.03 -20.38 -10.29
N CYS A 227 13.93 -19.97 -9.65
CA CYS A 227 13.58 -18.55 -9.52
C CYS A 227 14.67 -17.77 -8.77
N MET A 228 15.22 -18.33 -7.69
CA MET A 228 16.31 -17.70 -6.92
C MET A 228 17.57 -17.60 -7.78
N ARG A 229 17.97 -18.67 -8.45
CA ARG A 229 19.15 -18.72 -9.33
C ARG A 229 19.08 -17.67 -10.44
N LEU A 230 17.94 -17.57 -11.13
CA LEU A 230 17.72 -16.60 -12.21
C LEU A 230 17.64 -15.15 -11.71
N ALA A 231 17.32 -14.93 -10.44
CA ALA A 231 17.27 -13.59 -9.83
C ALA A 231 18.67 -13.05 -9.46
N GLU A 232 19.70 -13.90 -9.39
CA GLU A 232 21.06 -13.50 -9.02
C GLU A 232 21.60 -12.38 -9.91
N GLY A 233 22.25 -11.39 -9.32
CA GLY A 233 22.78 -10.20 -9.98
C GLY A 233 21.72 -9.21 -10.47
N THR A 234 20.42 -9.52 -10.33
CA THR A 234 19.34 -8.57 -10.69
C THR A 234 18.93 -7.71 -9.49
N LYS A 235 18.24 -6.58 -9.77
CA LYS A 235 17.65 -5.76 -8.68
C LYS A 235 16.55 -6.49 -7.89
N LEU A 236 16.06 -7.63 -8.36
CA LEU A 236 15.07 -8.46 -7.68
C LEU A 236 15.69 -9.53 -6.78
N GLU A 237 16.99 -9.78 -6.86
CA GLU A 237 17.66 -10.86 -6.13
C GLU A 237 17.27 -10.88 -4.66
N LEU A 238 17.54 -9.80 -3.94
CA LEU A 238 17.25 -9.72 -2.50
C LEU A 238 15.76 -9.93 -2.21
N ALA A 239 14.88 -9.37 -3.06
CA ALA A 239 13.45 -9.52 -2.87
C ALA A 239 12.99 -10.97 -3.06
N VAL A 240 13.49 -11.64 -4.10
CA VAL A 240 13.17 -13.05 -4.40
C VAL A 240 13.69 -13.97 -3.28
N TYR A 241 14.94 -13.78 -2.87
CA TYR A 241 15.55 -14.56 -1.79
C TYR A 241 14.80 -14.44 -0.47
N PHE A 242 14.54 -13.22 0.00
CA PHE A 242 13.79 -13.00 1.25
C PHE A 242 12.31 -13.38 1.13
N GLY A 243 11.73 -13.26 -0.07
CA GLY A 243 10.35 -13.65 -0.33
C GLY A 243 10.14 -15.16 -0.29
N LEU A 244 11.00 -15.92 -0.98
CA LEU A 244 10.88 -17.38 -1.10
C LEU A 244 11.40 -18.11 0.14
N PHE A 245 12.50 -17.69 0.74
CA PHE A 245 13.10 -18.39 1.88
C PHE A 245 12.49 -17.99 3.21
N TYR A 246 12.41 -16.67 3.49
CA TYR A 246 11.89 -16.18 4.78
C TYR A 246 10.39 -15.81 4.74
N GLY A 247 9.77 -15.79 3.56
CA GLY A 247 8.39 -15.41 3.40
C GLY A 247 8.10 -13.95 3.77
N LEU A 248 9.08 -13.04 3.63
CA LEU A 248 8.89 -11.64 3.96
C LEU A 248 7.89 -10.96 3.04
N ARG A 249 7.08 -10.08 3.62
CA ARG A 249 6.21 -9.21 2.84
C ARG A 249 7.05 -8.18 2.08
N ARG A 250 6.60 -7.76 0.91
CA ARG A 250 7.25 -6.70 0.11
C ARG A 250 7.65 -5.48 0.94
N SER A 251 6.75 -5.01 1.80
CA SER A 251 7.02 -3.85 2.68
C SER A 251 8.06 -4.12 3.76
N GLU A 252 8.21 -5.37 4.18
CA GLU A 252 9.24 -5.81 5.14
C GLU A 252 10.60 -5.83 4.47
N ILE A 253 10.70 -6.36 3.24
CA ILE A 253 11.96 -6.42 2.47
C ILE A 253 12.49 -5.01 2.21
N VAL A 254 11.65 -4.11 1.68
CA VAL A 254 12.06 -2.73 1.43
C VAL A 254 12.40 -1.99 2.73
N GLY A 255 11.80 -2.41 3.84
CA GLY A 255 12.06 -1.86 5.18
C GLY A 255 13.25 -2.45 5.91
N LEU A 256 14.00 -3.42 5.35
CA LEU A 256 15.17 -3.98 6.02
C LEU A 256 16.23 -2.90 6.26
N LYS A 257 16.74 -2.84 7.50
CA LYS A 257 17.80 -1.92 7.91
C LYS A 257 19.00 -2.67 8.46
N TRP A 258 20.21 -2.20 8.18
CA TRP A 258 21.46 -2.82 8.65
C TRP A 258 21.54 -2.97 10.16
N GLN A 259 21.01 -2.02 10.92
CA GLN A 259 20.99 -2.05 12.39
C GLN A 259 20.15 -3.22 12.98
N ASN A 260 19.30 -3.85 12.17
CA ASN A 260 18.46 -4.96 12.59
C ASN A 260 19.08 -6.34 12.34
N PHE A 261 20.31 -6.39 11.81
CA PHE A 261 21.09 -7.61 11.60
C PHE A 261 22.16 -7.74 12.67
N ASP A 262 22.13 -8.84 13.40
CA ASP A 262 23.15 -9.27 14.35
C ASP A 262 23.96 -10.39 13.67
N PHE A 263 25.12 -10.03 13.11
CA PHE A 263 25.99 -10.96 12.40
C PHE A 263 26.79 -11.87 13.35
N ASP A 264 26.90 -11.52 14.63
CA ASP A 264 27.58 -12.31 15.63
C ASP A 264 26.68 -13.44 16.13
N ARG A 265 25.40 -13.13 16.36
CA ARG A 265 24.39 -14.12 16.76
C ARG A 265 23.72 -14.80 15.58
N ASN A 266 24.05 -14.42 14.35
CA ASN A 266 23.40 -14.89 13.13
C ASN A 266 21.87 -14.78 13.18
N THR A 267 21.36 -13.58 13.48
CA THR A 267 19.93 -13.29 13.51
C THR A 267 19.61 -11.95 12.86
N PHE A 268 18.34 -11.76 12.47
CA PHE A 268 17.86 -10.46 12.06
C PHE A 268 16.41 -10.24 12.52
N THR A 269 16.07 -9.00 12.82
CA THR A 269 14.75 -8.62 13.33
C THR A 269 13.98 -7.78 12.31
N ILE A 270 12.75 -8.17 12.05
CA ILE A 270 11.83 -7.43 11.17
C ILE A 270 11.07 -6.41 12.01
N ALA A 271 11.62 -5.21 12.16
CA ALA A 271 11.09 -4.14 13.01
C ALA A 271 10.54 -2.94 12.22
N HIS A 272 10.84 -2.84 10.92
CA HIS A 272 10.51 -1.69 10.09
C HIS A 272 9.85 -2.12 8.79
N THR A 273 9.00 -1.28 8.23
CA THR A 273 8.33 -1.52 6.94
C THR A 273 8.28 -0.25 6.13
N VAL A 274 8.41 -0.39 4.81
CA VAL A 274 8.15 0.68 3.86
C VAL A 274 7.05 0.24 2.92
N THR A 275 5.98 1.02 2.85
CA THR A 275 4.84 0.78 1.96
C THR A 275 4.58 2.02 1.11
N THR A 276 3.55 1.99 0.31
CA THR A 276 3.17 3.11 -0.55
C THR A 276 1.75 3.54 -0.25
N TYR A 277 1.50 4.83 -0.31
CA TYR A 277 0.16 5.39 -0.24
C TYR A 277 0.01 6.54 -1.23
N ARG A 278 -1.23 6.83 -1.62
CA ARG A 278 -1.56 7.98 -2.43
C ARG A 278 -2.06 9.09 -1.50
N LYS A 279 -1.32 10.20 -1.44
CA LYS A 279 -1.77 11.36 -0.65
C LYS A 279 -2.94 12.04 -1.37
N ARG A 280 -4.01 12.32 -0.61
CA ARG A 280 -5.19 13.04 -1.10
C ARG A 280 -4.79 14.33 -1.81
N GLY A 281 -5.40 14.61 -2.95
CA GLY A 281 -5.13 15.83 -3.75
C GLY A 281 -3.78 15.89 -4.48
N LYS A 282 -2.80 15.00 -4.21
CA LYS A 282 -1.45 15.07 -4.82
C LYS A 282 -1.22 14.12 -6.00
N GLY A 283 -2.12 13.21 -6.31
CA GLY A 283 -1.99 12.26 -7.45
C GLY A 283 -0.74 11.36 -7.44
N LYS A 284 0.27 11.70 -6.63
CA LYS A 284 1.57 11.04 -6.56
C LYS A 284 1.58 9.95 -5.48
N ILE A 285 2.11 8.79 -5.83
CA ILE A 285 2.35 7.70 -4.88
C ILE A 285 3.62 8.02 -4.09
N MET A 286 3.51 8.00 -2.77
CA MET A 286 4.61 8.28 -1.86
C MET A 286 5.00 7.02 -1.09
N ALA A 287 6.29 6.87 -0.77
CA ALA A 287 6.74 5.87 0.18
C ALA A 287 6.39 6.31 1.61
N TYR A 288 5.94 5.37 2.42
CA TYR A 288 5.61 5.57 3.83
C TYR A 288 6.37 4.55 4.67
N ALA A 289 7.32 5.05 5.42
CA ALA A 289 8.16 4.29 6.33
C ALA A 289 7.53 4.25 7.72
N LYS A 290 7.48 3.08 8.35
CA LYS A 290 6.86 2.90 9.67
C LYS A 290 7.59 1.84 10.47
N ASP A 291 7.92 2.16 11.71
CA ASP A 291 8.37 1.20 12.68
C ASP A 291 7.19 0.36 13.21
N LYS A 292 7.37 -0.93 13.34
CA LYS A 292 6.35 -1.86 13.81
C LYS A 292 6.20 -1.81 15.33
N THR A 293 5.73 -0.70 15.87
CA THR A 293 5.61 -0.52 17.34
C THR A 293 4.30 -1.04 17.92
N LYS A 294 3.25 -1.27 17.10
CA LYS A 294 1.88 -1.53 17.61
C LYS A 294 1.44 -2.99 17.64
N ASN A 295 1.99 -3.89 16.84
CA ASN A 295 1.59 -5.31 16.83
C ASN A 295 2.78 -6.21 17.16
N LYS A 296 2.82 -6.76 18.39
CA LYS A 296 3.85 -7.70 18.84
C LYS A 296 4.04 -8.90 17.90
N SER A 297 3.00 -9.38 17.22
CA SER A 297 3.08 -10.49 16.27
C SER A 297 3.79 -10.18 14.95
N SER A 298 3.90 -8.90 14.58
CA SER A 298 4.55 -8.49 13.33
C SER A 298 6.06 -8.28 13.48
N MET A 299 6.53 -7.96 14.68
CA MET A 299 7.95 -7.87 15.01
C MET A 299 8.45 -9.26 15.39
N ARG A 300 9.41 -9.76 14.65
CA ARG A 300 9.97 -11.10 14.86
C ARG A 300 11.43 -11.15 14.51
N THR A 301 12.19 -11.97 15.23
CA THR A 301 13.59 -12.26 14.97
C THR A 301 13.70 -13.63 14.32
N LEU A 302 14.43 -13.73 13.23
CA LEU A 302 14.63 -14.94 12.45
C LEU A 302 16.13 -15.26 12.41
N PRO A 303 16.51 -16.55 12.31
CA PRO A 303 17.91 -16.96 12.13
C PRO A 303 18.41 -16.49 10.77
N LEU A 304 19.64 -16.01 10.71
CA LEU A 304 20.34 -15.63 9.50
C LEU A 304 21.24 -16.81 9.07
N VAL A 305 20.78 -17.57 8.07
CA VAL A 305 21.55 -18.73 7.60
C VAL A 305 22.80 -18.30 6.81
N PRO A 306 23.85 -19.16 6.73
CA PRO A 306 25.16 -18.79 6.17
C PRO A 306 25.09 -18.14 4.78
N LEU A 307 24.34 -18.73 3.86
CA LEU A 307 24.17 -18.19 2.49
C LEU A 307 23.70 -16.73 2.49
N PHE A 308 22.71 -16.38 3.32
CA PHE A 308 22.20 -15.01 3.40
C PHE A 308 23.20 -14.09 4.13
N ARG A 309 23.89 -14.61 5.12
CA ARG A 309 24.94 -13.85 5.84
C ARG A 309 26.03 -13.40 4.88
N GLU A 310 26.57 -14.29 4.07
CA GLU A 310 27.59 -14.00 3.08
C GLU A 310 27.11 -12.96 2.06
N LYS A 311 25.97 -13.22 1.39
CA LYS A 311 25.38 -12.28 0.43
C LYS A 311 25.13 -10.88 1.03
N LEU A 312 24.72 -10.80 2.29
CA LEU A 312 24.49 -9.51 2.95
C LEU A 312 25.79 -8.79 3.32
N LEU A 313 26.83 -9.51 3.70
CA LEU A 313 28.14 -8.91 3.95
C LEU A 313 28.73 -8.34 2.65
N ASP A 314 28.65 -9.10 1.55
CA ASP A 314 29.09 -8.64 0.23
C ASP A 314 28.29 -7.40 -0.22
N LEU A 315 26.97 -7.42 -0.04
CA LEU A 315 26.12 -6.27 -0.34
C LEU A 315 26.49 -5.04 0.51
N LYS A 316 26.83 -5.23 1.79
CA LYS A 316 27.23 -4.15 2.69
C LYS A 316 28.53 -3.50 2.24
N GLU A 317 29.53 -4.29 1.84
CA GLU A 317 30.78 -3.78 1.30
C GLU A 317 30.57 -3.12 -0.07
N LYS A 318 29.73 -3.70 -0.94
CA LYS A 318 29.33 -3.07 -2.20
C LYS A 318 28.72 -1.70 -2.00
N GLN A 319 27.74 -1.55 -1.10
CA GLN A 319 27.11 -0.25 -0.79
C GLN A 319 28.12 0.76 -0.22
N LYS A 320 29.07 0.30 0.59
CA LYS A 320 30.13 1.14 1.12
C LYS A 320 31.06 1.65 0.00
N PHE A 321 31.43 0.77 -0.94
CA PHE A 321 32.22 1.12 -2.12
C PHE A 321 31.46 2.11 -3.02
N GLU A 322 30.22 1.84 -3.37
CA GLU A 322 29.36 2.71 -4.18
C GLU A 322 29.23 4.11 -3.55
N ARG A 323 29.02 4.19 -2.23
CA ARG A 323 28.99 5.46 -1.51
C ARG A 323 30.32 6.22 -1.62
N SER A 324 31.45 5.54 -1.56
CA SER A 324 32.77 6.16 -1.72
C SER A 324 33.00 6.66 -3.14
N LEU A 325 32.48 5.93 -4.14
CA LEU A 325 32.59 6.25 -5.56
C LEU A 325 31.70 7.44 -5.95
N PHE A 326 30.42 7.40 -5.60
CA PHE A 326 29.44 8.39 -6.01
C PHE A 326 29.41 9.66 -5.12
N LYS A 327 30.00 9.60 -3.92
CA LYS A 327 30.19 10.75 -3.00
C LYS A 327 28.90 11.60 -2.84
N LYS A 328 28.91 12.84 -3.37
CA LYS A 328 27.79 13.77 -3.28
C LYS A 328 26.54 13.34 -4.06
N SER A 329 26.70 12.43 -5.03
CA SER A 329 25.59 11.90 -5.82
C SER A 329 24.89 10.72 -5.12
N TYR A 330 25.51 10.17 -4.09
CA TYR A 330 24.91 9.09 -3.29
C TYR A 330 23.89 9.67 -2.32
N ASN A 331 22.68 9.12 -2.31
CA ASN A 331 21.59 9.58 -1.45
C ASN A 331 21.86 9.24 0.03
N PRO A 332 22.01 10.23 0.92
CA PRO A 332 22.32 9.98 2.33
C PRO A 332 21.10 9.53 3.14
N ASP A 333 19.87 9.75 2.66
CA ASP A 333 18.65 9.53 3.45
C ASP A 333 18.39 8.05 3.75
N TYR A 334 18.97 7.15 2.93
CA TYR A 334 18.71 5.70 3.03
C TYR A 334 19.97 4.87 3.32
N ILE A 335 21.03 5.48 3.84
CA ILE A 335 22.30 4.76 4.17
C ILE A 335 22.08 3.57 5.12
N GLY A 336 21.10 3.67 6.00
CA GLY A 336 20.76 2.59 6.94
C GLY A 336 19.97 1.43 6.33
N TYR A 337 19.50 1.54 5.08
CA TYR A 337 18.65 0.52 4.45
C TYR A 337 19.48 -0.50 3.66
N VAL A 338 18.98 -1.73 3.63
CA VAL A 338 19.59 -2.84 2.91
C VAL A 338 19.20 -2.85 1.43
N TYR A 339 17.95 -2.49 1.12
CA TYR A 339 17.39 -2.58 -0.24
C TYR A 339 17.36 -1.22 -0.92
N VAL A 340 18.53 -0.79 -1.38
CA VAL A 340 18.77 0.47 -2.13
C VAL A 340 19.41 0.18 -3.49
N ASP A 341 19.35 1.16 -4.39
CA ASP A 341 20.06 1.11 -5.67
C ASP A 341 21.53 1.56 -5.55
N GLU A 342 22.26 1.56 -6.65
CA GLU A 342 23.67 1.91 -6.73
C GLU A 342 23.98 3.37 -6.28
N LEU A 343 22.98 4.26 -6.36
CA LEU A 343 23.06 5.64 -5.89
C LEU A 343 22.51 5.83 -4.46
N GLY A 344 22.20 4.75 -3.76
CA GLY A 344 21.66 4.79 -2.41
C GLY A 344 20.18 5.18 -2.32
N ASN A 345 19.45 5.24 -3.43
CA ASN A 345 18.02 5.50 -3.38
C ASN A 345 17.26 4.25 -2.96
N LEU A 346 16.27 4.42 -2.10
CA LEU A 346 15.40 3.33 -1.70
C LEU A 346 14.67 2.75 -2.90
N ILE A 347 14.79 1.44 -3.12
CA ILE A 347 14.02 0.76 -4.18
C ILE A 347 12.54 0.82 -3.80
N HIS A 348 11.75 1.46 -4.66
CA HIS A 348 10.35 1.72 -4.38
C HIS A 348 9.55 0.41 -4.27
N PRO A 349 8.67 0.22 -3.27
CA PRO A 349 7.93 -1.03 -3.10
C PRO A 349 7.16 -1.49 -4.35
N ASN A 350 6.63 -0.57 -5.15
CA ASN A 350 5.93 -0.93 -6.39
C ASN A 350 6.85 -1.54 -7.45
N TYR A 351 8.17 -1.26 -7.42
CA TYR A 351 9.13 -1.87 -8.32
C TYR A 351 9.05 -3.41 -8.26
N ILE A 352 9.09 -3.96 -7.06
CA ILE A 352 8.96 -5.41 -6.86
C ILE A 352 7.68 -5.94 -7.50
N SER A 353 6.54 -5.29 -7.26
CA SER A 353 5.23 -5.75 -7.78
C SER A 353 5.08 -5.64 -9.29
N THR A 354 5.78 -4.68 -9.92
CA THR A 354 5.71 -4.47 -11.37
C THR A 354 6.75 -5.26 -12.14
N GLU A 355 7.95 -5.40 -11.58
CA GLU A 355 9.06 -6.07 -12.26
C GLU A 355 9.07 -7.59 -12.03
N PHE A 356 8.62 -8.09 -10.90
CA PHE A 356 8.60 -9.52 -10.62
C PHE A 356 7.78 -10.33 -11.67
N PRO A 357 6.55 -9.96 -12.03
CA PRO A 357 5.82 -10.67 -13.09
C PRO A 357 6.50 -10.60 -14.46
N LYS A 358 7.17 -9.48 -14.77
CA LYS A 358 7.95 -9.34 -16.00
C LYS A 358 9.19 -10.23 -15.99
N PHE A 359 9.87 -10.29 -14.84
CA PHE A 359 11.02 -11.18 -14.62
C PHE A 359 10.62 -12.63 -14.83
N LEU A 360 9.54 -13.11 -14.22
CA LEU A 360 9.05 -14.46 -14.41
C LEU A 360 8.76 -14.76 -15.88
N ARG A 361 8.08 -13.84 -16.58
CA ARG A 361 7.76 -14.01 -18.01
C ARG A 361 9.00 -14.08 -18.89
N ARG A 362 10.00 -13.20 -18.66
CA ARG A 362 11.24 -13.19 -19.45
C ARG A 362 12.05 -14.46 -19.29
N ASN A 363 11.96 -15.10 -18.14
CA ASN A 363 12.69 -16.33 -17.83
C ASN A 363 11.86 -17.61 -18.01
N GLY A 364 10.66 -17.53 -18.59
CA GLY A 364 9.81 -18.71 -18.81
C GLY A 364 9.26 -19.35 -17.55
N LEU A 365 9.32 -18.67 -16.40
CA LEU A 365 8.82 -19.18 -15.13
C LEU A 365 7.31 -19.08 -15.01
N ARG A 366 6.70 -20.00 -14.28
CA ARG A 366 5.27 -19.99 -13.99
C ARG A 366 4.86 -18.69 -13.27
N GLN A 367 3.80 -18.07 -13.75
CA GLN A 367 3.37 -16.77 -13.24
C GLN A 367 2.70 -16.89 -11.88
N ILE A 368 3.33 -16.29 -10.88
CA ILE A 368 2.79 -16.09 -9.53
C ILE A 368 2.90 -14.62 -9.15
N ARG A 369 2.11 -14.16 -8.17
CA ARG A 369 2.28 -12.81 -7.62
C ARG A 369 3.47 -12.80 -6.67
N PHE A 370 4.11 -11.66 -6.48
CA PHE A 370 5.18 -11.56 -5.49
C PHE A 370 4.75 -11.97 -4.06
N HIS A 371 3.48 -11.71 -3.69
CA HIS A 371 2.98 -12.17 -2.38
C HIS A 371 2.88 -13.70 -2.27
N ASP A 372 2.77 -14.39 -3.39
CA ASP A 372 2.69 -15.86 -3.43
C ASP A 372 4.05 -16.52 -3.15
N THR A 373 5.18 -15.77 -3.20
CA THR A 373 6.47 -16.26 -2.70
C THR A 373 6.41 -16.59 -1.21
N ARG A 374 5.61 -15.85 -0.44
CA ARG A 374 5.35 -16.13 0.96
C ARG A 374 4.49 -17.39 1.15
N HIS A 375 3.57 -17.65 0.24
CA HIS A 375 2.81 -18.91 0.20
C HIS A 375 3.75 -20.09 -0.13
N SER A 376 4.68 -19.89 -1.05
CA SER A 376 5.73 -20.87 -1.37
C SER A 376 6.60 -21.17 -0.14
N CYS A 377 7.10 -20.17 0.56
CA CYS A 377 7.86 -20.34 1.81
C CYS A 377 7.08 -21.16 2.83
N ALA A 378 5.79 -20.86 3.04
CA ALA A 378 4.95 -21.58 3.96
C ALA A 378 4.78 -23.06 3.58
N SER A 379 4.53 -23.34 2.30
CA SER A 379 4.40 -24.70 1.76
C SER A 379 5.70 -25.49 1.88
N LEU A 380 6.84 -24.85 1.60
CA LEU A 380 8.16 -25.46 1.74
C LEU A 380 8.47 -25.79 3.20
N LEU A 381 8.17 -24.90 4.15
CA LEU A 381 8.34 -25.17 5.58
C LEU A 381 7.49 -26.36 6.05
N LEU A 382 6.22 -26.42 5.60
CA LEU A 382 5.35 -27.52 5.97
C LEU A 382 5.83 -28.85 5.41
N ARG A 383 6.23 -28.90 4.12
CA ARG A 383 6.80 -30.11 3.50
C ARG A 383 8.06 -30.61 4.22
N ASN A 384 8.84 -29.69 4.79
CA ASN A 384 9.97 -30.03 5.64
C ASN A 384 9.56 -30.34 7.10
N GLY A 385 8.26 -30.54 7.36
CA GLY A 385 7.73 -30.99 8.64
C GLY A 385 7.76 -29.95 9.75
N VAL A 386 7.86 -28.66 9.42
CA VAL A 386 7.76 -27.56 10.40
C VAL A 386 6.30 -27.43 10.85
N SER A 387 6.09 -27.29 12.15
CA SER A 387 4.73 -27.20 12.69
C SER A 387 3.99 -25.95 12.21
N MET A 388 2.66 -26.05 12.08
CA MET A 388 1.80 -24.91 11.73
C MET A 388 1.99 -23.72 12.67
N LYS A 389 2.26 -23.97 13.93
CA LYS A 389 2.51 -22.95 14.94
C LYS A 389 3.82 -22.22 14.68
N ASP A 390 4.88 -22.95 14.36
CA ASP A 390 6.18 -22.38 14.06
C ASP A 390 6.14 -21.60 12.74
N ILE A 391 5.42 -22.11 11.73
CA ILE A 391 5.19 -21.38 10.48
C ILE A 391 4.42 -20.08 10.72
N GLN A 392 3.40 -20.08 11.60
CA GLN A 392 2.70 -18.85 11.99
C GLN A 392 3.67 -17.82 12.59
N VAL A 393 4.55 -18.24 13.49
CA VAL A 393 5.57 -17.38 14.13
C VAL A 393 6.59 -16.90 13.09
N TRP A 394 7.12 -17.80 12.27
CA TRP A 394 8.10 -17.51 11.22
C TRP A 394 7.58 -16.44 10.27
N LEU A 395 6.38 -16.61 9.81
CA LEU A 395 5.75 -15.66 8.89
C LEU A 395 5.22 -14.40 9.59
N GLY A 396 4.95 -14.43 10.90
CA GLY A 396 4.31 -13.34 11.64
C GLY A 396 2.86 -13.13 11.20
N HIS A 397 2.06 -14.20 11.18
CA HIS A 397 0.62 -14.12 11.01
C HIS A 397 -0.05 -13.85 12.36
N SER A 398 -0.88 -12.79 12.41
CA SER A 398 -1.65 -12.43 13.60
C SER A 398 -2.78 -13.42 13.88
N ASP A 399 -3.30 -14.08 12.82
CA ASP A 399 -4.39 -15.02 12.88
C ASP A 399 -3.97 -16.39 12.35
N TYR A 400 -4.26 -17.43 13.12
CA TYR A 400 -4.01 -18.83 12.75
C TYR A 400 -4.80 -19.25 11.51
N GLY A 401 -6.04 -18.74 11.35
CA GLY A 401 -6.88 -19.02 10.19
C GLY A 401 -6.21 -18.62 8.87
N THR A 402 -5.41 -17.55 8.88
CA THR A 402 -4.61 -17.15 7.70
C THR A 402 -3.60 -18.24 7.32
N THR A 403 -2.96 -18.88 8.31
CA THR A 403 -2.04 -19.98 8.07
C THR A 403 -2.80 -21.23 7.66
N ALA A 404 -3.88 -21.59 8.36
CA ALA A 404 -4.68 -22.78 8.08
C ALA A 404 -5.32 -22.77 6.67
N ASN A 405 -5.86 -21.63 6.23
CA ASN A 405 -6.43 -21.49 4.88
C ASN A 405 -5.40 -21.67 3.76
N LEU A 406 -4.12 -21.45 4.03
CA LEU A 406 -3.04 -21.69 3.10
C LEU A 406 -2.86 -23.19 2.80
N TYR A 407 -3.16 -24.04 3.77
CA TYR A 407 -2.90 -25.47 3.74
C TYR A 407 -4.09 -26.32 3.32
N ALA A 408 -5.29 -25.76 3.23
CA ALA A 408 -6.47 -26.48 2.79
C ALA A 408 -6.36 -27.07 1.37
N HIS A 409 -5.25 -26.80 0.67
CA HIS A 409 -4.99 -27.20 -0.71
C HIS A 409 -3.69 -28.02 -0.89
N LEU A 410 -2.95 -28.31 0.21
CA LEU A 410 -1.82 -29.22 0.14
C LEU A 410 -2.34 -30.65 0.26
N ASP A 411 -1.84 -31.54 -0.58
CA ASP A 411 -2.25 -32.94 -0.59
C ASP A 411 -2.06 -33.56 0.79
N LEU A 412 -3.18 -33.95 1.37
CA LEU A 412 -3.25 -34.61 2.69
C LEU A 412 -2.46 -35.92 2.70
N GLU A 413 -2.33 -36.58 1.55
CA GLU A 413 -1.64 -37.86 1.40
C GLU A 413 -0.14 -37.76 1.68
N ASP A 414 0.55 -36.78 1.11
CA ASP A 414 1.99 -36.54 1.38
C ASP A 414 2.22 -36.19 2.87
N SER A 415 1.34 -35.39 3.45
CA SER A 415 1.42 -35.01 4.86
C SER A 415 1.20 -36.20 5.81
N MET A 416 0.28 -37.10 5.48
CA MET A 416 0.03 -38.31 6.27
C MET A 416 1.19 -39.32 6.19
N LEU A 417 1.77 -39.49 4.99
CA LEU A 417 2.91 -40.39 4.80
C LEU A 417 4.14 -39.90 5.58
N HIS A 418 4.46 -38.59 5.51
CA HIS A 418 5.52 -38.01 6.32
C HIS A 418 5.28 -38.12 7.84
N SER A 419 4.03 -37.93 8.26
CA SER A 419 3.67 -38.09 9.68
C SER A 419 3.81 -39.54 10.15
N ALA A 420 3.38 -40.51 9.34
CA ALA A 420 3.52 -41.95 9.62
C ALA A 420 5.02 -42.34 9.69
N THR A 421 5.83 -41.88 8.75
CA THR A 421 7.28 -42.16 8.74
C THR A 421 7.99 -41.58 9.97
N ARG A 422 7.67 -40.34 10.37
CA ARG A 422 8.21 -39.72 11.60
C ARG A 422 7.75 -40.47 12.87
N LEU A 423 6.51 -40.86 12.93
CA LEU A 423 5.99 -41.64 14.06
C LEU A 423 6.69 -42.98 14.14
N SER A 424 6.87 -43.66 13.00
CA SER A 424 7.58 -44.92 12.91
C SER A 424 9.03 -44.81 13.36
N SER A 425 9.78 -43.82 12.86
CA SER A 425 11.18 -43.61 13.26
C SER A 425 11.31 -43.17 14.72
N GLY A 426 10.36 -42.41 15.27
CA GLY A 426 10.35 -42.00 16.67
C GLY A 426 9.99 -43.12 17.65
N LEU A 427 9.14 -44.04 17.24
CA LEU A 427 8.70 -45.17 18.11
C LEU A 427 9.56 -46.41 17.98
N PHE A 428 10.07 -46.70 16.78
CA PHE A 428 10.72 -47.96 16.47
C PHE A 428 12.21 -47.86 16.16
N GLY A 429 12.77 -46.64 16.16
CA GLY A 429 14.22 -46.42 16.04
C GLY A 429 14.84 -46.87 14.70
N SER A 430 14.04 -47.10 13.66
CA SER A 430 14.53 -47.51 12.36
C SER A 430 14.71 -46.31 11.45
N THR A 431 15.96 -46.04 11.05
CA THR A 431 16.28 -45.27 9.83
C THR A 431 15.62 -45.94 8.63
N PRO A 432 15.02 -45.21 7.69
CA PRO A 432 14.60 -45.79 6.42
C PRO A 432 15.85 -46.32 5.72
N THR A 433 15.93 -47.64 5.53
CA THR A 433 16.90 -48.23 4.60
C THR A 433 16.59 -47.71 3.21
N ASP A 434 17.62 -47.16 2.56
CA ASP A 434 17.65 -46.89 1.14
C ASP A 434 17.14 -48.11 0.39
N VAL A 435 16.02 -47.99 -0.29
CA VAL A 435 15.61 -48.98 -1.28
C VAL A 435 16.56 -48.78 -2.46
N GLU A 436 17.65 -49.54 -2.44
CA GLU A 436 18.45 -49.75 -3.64
C GLU A 436 17.54 -50.21 -4.75
N ASP A 437 17.53 -49.43 -5.81
CA ASP A 437 16.95 -49.82 -7.13
C ASP A 437 17.85 -50.93 -7.73
N GLY A 438 17.55 -52.15 -7.33
CA GLY A 438 18.15 -53.35 -7.84
C GLY A 438 17.23 -53.99 -8.84
N SER A 439 17.49 -53.82 -10.12
CA SER A 439 17.41 -54.91 -11.10
C SER A 439 17.39 -54.39 -12.53
N LYS A 440 18.53 -54.41 -13.13
CA LYS A 440 18.66 -54.82 -14.53
C LYS A 440 19.42 -56.14 -14.48
N GLU A 441 18.72 -57.23 -14.43
CA GLU A 441 19.28 -58.52 -14.85
C GLU A 441 18.82 -58.80 -16.28
N ASP A 442 19.83 -58.95 -17.11
CA ASP A 442 19.77 -59.48 -18.49
C ASP A 442 19.07 -60.84 -18.50
N TYR A 443 18.14 -60.99 -19.44
CA TYR A 443 17.77 -62.30 -20.01
C TYR A 443 18.01 -62.26 -21.53
N ASP A 444 19.26 -62.57 -21.89
CA ASP A 444 19.58 -63.25 -23.11
C ASP A 444 19.53 -64.75 -22.89
N LYS A 445 18.53 -65.42 -23.44
CA LYS A 445 18.64 -66.71 -24.14
C LYS A 445 17.29 -67.11 -24.71
#